data_0dee32caf0725bf7ee08aaa52cbf8533
#
_entry.id   0dee32caf0725bf7ee08aaa52cbf8533
#
_cell.length_a   1.000
_cell.length_b   1.000
_cell.length_c   1.000
_cell.angle_alpha   90.00
_cell.angle_beta   90.00
_cell.angle_gamma   90.00
#
_symmetry.space_group_name_H-M   'P 1'
#
loop_
_entity.id
_entity.type
_entity.pdbx_description
1 polymer ?
#
loop_
_entity_poly.entity_id
_entity_poly.type
_entity_poly.pdbx_seq_one_letter_code
_entity_poly.pdbx_strand_id
1 'polypeptide(L)'
;MTPTARLGDMHLCPIPGHGTSPIVSASPDTRINFMGAARVGDVCGCGAVITTGFPSIIVDHRPLAYLGSPTSHGGTIISGSTDTFGGFQFGGTGTQAIIDFAKLGAVRPDGSVDDQLMSELLADPQLQQRALLSGALVQPGSSPSAATTESLTPELIAVASSQHDTGSGNKMMFIGQAVGELAEFRRSKSNLTQTLIVFTPSYSTEMLSAARNSAKTYGAGYVSVANAKELIDYLNRGKDRKQSPIEHLSLFSHGVPQRIAFGYQLVEDPQMSLDVLNYKDISVLAFSSAAQIDSYACRTGMGNRSEYRIEEGIQFFPQTNESLAQLLADHLQIKVRAFIRRSDYKNTWGSFEERQLGKLCGISNDMSENKWCKKWNTLKDERSMHHRKYKFTYQTMGAINPVISGDTPIGVPGGYFEFLPK
;
A
#
# COMPACT_ATOMS: atom_id res chain seq x y z
N MET A 1 22.27 -11.90 -13.22
CA MET A 1 21.73 -13.02 -14.02
C MET A 1 20.23 -12.85 -14.04
N THR A 2 19.62 -12.78 -15.23
CA THR A 2 18.19 -12.57 -15.38
C THR A 2 17.57 -13.83 -15.97
N PRO A 3 16.51 -14.42 -15.33
CA PRO A 3 15.79 -15.57 -15.85
C PRO A 3 15.31 -15.33 -17.28
N THR A 4 15.44 -16.32 -18.16
CA THR A 4 14.93 -16.25 -19.53
C THR A 4 13.41 -16.51 -19.55
N ALA A 5 12.69 -15.91 -20.50
CA ALA A 5 11.27 -16.07 -20.69
C ALA A 5 10.94 -17.22 -21.67
N ARG A 6 9.79 -17.86 -21.52
CA ARG A 6 9.39 -19.05 -22.27
C ARG A 6 7.90 -18.98 -22.60
N LEU A 7 7.48 -19.80 -23.54
CA LEU A 7 6.06 -20.06 -23.81
C LEU A 7 5.32 -20.42 -22.51
N GLY A 8 4.22 -19.80 -22.22
CA GLY A 8 3.44 -20.03 -21.01
C GLY A 8 3.87 -19.20 -19.78
N ASP A 9 5.04 -18.54 -19.81
CA ASP A 9 5.42 -17.60 -18.76
C ASP A 9 4.45 -16.42 -18.75
N MET A 10 4.17 -15.89 -17.53
CA MET A 10 3.07 -14.95 -17.32
C MET A 10 3.50 -13.51 -17.61
N HIS A 11 2.60 -12.77 -18.20
CA HIS A 11 2.67 -11.34 -18.48
C HIS A 11 1.62 -10.59 -17.65
N LEU A 12 2.02 -9.51 -16.99
CA LEU A 12 1.10 -8.58 -16.33
C LEU A 12 0.83 -7.39 -17.24
N CYS A 13 -0.42 -7.21 -17.65
CA CYS A 13 -0.85 -6.10 -18.50
C CYS A 13 -1.54 -5.01 -17.68
N PRO A 14 -1.15 -3.73 -17.84
CA PRO A 14 -1.77 -2.62 -17.12
C PRO A 14 -3.09 -2.15 -17.76
N ILE A 15 -3.43 -2.63 -18.99
CA ILE A 15 -4.68 -2.25 -19.64
C ILE A 15 -5.87 -2.85 -18.89
N PRO A 16 -6.89 -2.04 -18.52
CA PRO A 16 -8.09 -2.55 -17.86
C PRO A 16 -8.74 -3.70 -18.63
N GLY A 17 -9.07 -4.79 -17.91
CA GLY A 17 -9.67 -5.99 -18.49
C GLY A 17 -8.67 -7.01 -19.07
N HIS A 18 -7.39 -6.67 -19.23
CA HIS A 18 -6.38 -7.61 -19.73
C HIS A 18 -5.75 -8.47 -18.63
N GLY A 19 -5.54 -7.93 -17.43
CA GLY A 19 -5.03 -8.64 -16.27
C GLY A 19 -3.71 -9.37 -16.51
N THR A 20 -3.61 -10.60 -16.01
CA THR A 20 -2.45 -11.47 -16.19
C THR A 20 -2.75 -12.51 -17.28
N SER A 21 -1.87 -12.62 -18.27
CA SER A 21 -2.03 -13.57 -19.39
C SER A 21 -0.70 -14.26 -19.72
N PRO A 22 -0.70 -15.51 -20.23
CA PRO A 22 0.52 -16.21 -20.61
C PRO A 22 1.10 -15.67 -21.93
N ILE A 23 2.42 -15.89 -22.13
CA ILE A 23 3.03 -15.82 -23.46
C ILE A 23 2.47 -16.95 -24.31
N VAL A 24 1.89 -16.63 -25.47
CA VAL A 24 1.20 -17.58 -26.35
C VAL A 24 1.94 -17.86 -27.65
N SER A 25 3.00 -17.11 -27.99
CA SER A 25 3.89 -17.43 -29.08
C SER A 25 5.36 -17.46 -28.59
N ALA A 26 6.18 -18.28 -29.22
CA ALA A 26 7.60 -18.46 -28.88
C ALA A 26 8.34 -19.16 -30.04
N SER A 27 9.63 -19.39 -29.87
CA SER A 27 10.44 -20.19 -30.81
C SER A 27 9.84 -21.58 -31.01
N PRO A 28 9.67 -22.05 -32.26
CA PRO A 28 9.31 -23.42 -32.54
C PRO A 28 10.45 -24.42 -32.33
N ASP A 29 11.70 -23.96 -32.52
CA ASP A 29 12.88 -24.82 -32.61
C ASP A 29 13.74 -24.80 -31.35
N THR A 30 13.84 -23.66 -30.68
CA THR A 30 14.63 -23.49 -29.45
C THR A 30 13.76 -23.63 -28.21
N ARG A 31 14.16 -24.54 -27.33
CA ARG A 31 13.41 -24.82 -26.09
C ARG A 31 14.25 -24.57 -24.83
N ILE A 32 13.59 -24.02 -23.80
CA ILE A 32 14.10 -23.83 -22.45
C ILE A 32 13.17 -24.57 -21.52
N ASN A 33 13.64 -25.55 -20.76
CA ASN A 33 12.85 -26.43 -19.91
C ASN A 33 11.64 -27.06 -20.66
N PHE A 34 11.88 -27.55 -21.88
CA PHE A 34 10.89 -28.16 -22.78
C PHE A 34 9.80 -27.21 -23.32
N MET A 35 9.84 -25.91 -23.01
CA MET A 35 8.96 -24.88 -23.52
C MET A 35 9.71 -24.01 -24.54
N GLY A 36 9.00 -23.54 -25.58
CA GLY A 36 9.59 -22.65 -26.58
C GLY A 36 10.21 -21.41 -25.91
N ALA A 37 11.41 -21.01 -26.34
CA ALA A 37 12.06 -19.81 -25.87
C ALA A 37 11.30 -18.57 -26.38
N ALA A 38 10.93 -17.65 -25.50
CA ALA A 38 10.23 -16.41 -25.85
C ALA A 38 11.23 -15.36 -26.34
N ARG A 39 10.83 -14.57 -27.36
CA ARG A 39 11.70 -13.62 -28.07
C ARG A 39 11.02 -12.26 -28.22
N VAL A 40 11.79 -11.27 -28.58
CA VAL A 40 11.22 -9.99 -29.06
C VAL A 40 10.29 -10.25 -30.22
N GLY A 41 9.10 -9.67 -30.17
CA GLY A 41 8.01 -9.89 -31.14
C GLY A 41 7.07 -11.04 -30.83
N ASP A 42 7.34 -11.87 -29.82
CA ASP A 42 6.40 -12.89 -29.36
C ASP A 42 5.24 -12.27 -28.59
N VAL A 43 4.06 -12.90 -28.65
CA VAL A 43 2.76 -12.34 -28.26
C VAL A 43 2.30 -12.95 -26.94
N CYS A 44 1.69 -12.15 -26.08
CA CYS A 44 0.98 -12.57 -24.87
C CYS A 44 -0.52 -12.78 -25.16
N GLY A 45 -1.21 -13.55 -24.33
CA GLY A 45 -2.64 -13.88 -24.51
C GLY A 45 -3.59 -12.68 -24.57
N CYS A 46 -3.17 -11.53 -24.04
CA CYS A 46 -3.92 -10.26 -24.15
C CYS A 46 -3.58 -9.44 -25.42
N GLY A 47 -2.78 -9.97 -26.36
CA GLY A 47 -2.33 -9.27 -27.57
C GLY A 47 -1.10 -8.38 -27.40
N ALA A 48 -0.53 -8.26 -26.19
CA ALA A 48 0.70 -7.52 -25.96
C ALA A 48 1.89 -8.23 -26.63
N VAL A 49 2.82 -7.47 -27.20
CA VAL A 49 4.01 -7.96 -27.91
C VAL A 49 5.26 -7.65 -27.08
N ILE A 50 6.16 -8.61 -26.93
CA ILE A 50 7.44 -8.42 -26.21
C ILE A 50 8.34 -7.48 -27.00
N THR A 51 8.83 -6.38 -26.38
CA THR A 51 9.61 -5.33 -27.08
C THR A 51 11.09 -5.38 -26.77
N THR A 52 11.54 -6.06 -25.71
CA THR A 52 12.93 -6.06 -25.26
C THR A 52 13.49 -7.46 -25.12
N GLY A 53 14.79 -7.58 -25.39
CA GLY A 53 15.53 -8.83 -25.29
C GLY A 53 17.03 -8.64 -25.18
N PHE A 54 17.76 -9.74 -25.03
CA PHE A 54 19.23 -9.77 -25.04
C PHE A 54 19.75 -9.77 -26.47
N PRO A 55 20.37 -8.68 -26.97
CA PRO A 55 20.85 -8.60 -28.37
C PRO A 55 21.97 -9.59 -28.66
N SER A 56 22.62 -10.12 -27.63
CA SER A 56 23.71 -11.12 -27.77
C SER A 56 23.22 -12.57 -27.69
N ILE A 57 21.95 -12.79 -27.42
CA ILE A 57 21.34 -14.13 -27.38
C ILE A 57 20.20 -14.15 -28.39
N ILE A 58 20.51 -14.68 -29.56
CA ILE A 58 19.59 -14.70 -30.70
C ILE A 58 18.95 -16.10 -30.80
N VAL A 59 17.63 -16.10 -30.85
CA VAL A 59 16.82 -17.30 -31.07
C VAL A 59 15.93 -17.07 -32.29
N ASP A 60 16.12 -17.88 -33.32
CA ASP A 60 15.43 -17.76 -34.61
C ASP A 60 15.37 -16.31 -35.12
N HIS A 61 16.56 -15.70 -35.25
CA HIS A 61 16.78 -14.33 -35.73
C HIS A 61 16.22 -13.20 -34.84
N ARG A 62 15.76 -13.48 -33.63
CA ARG A 62 15.23 -12.49 -32.69
C ARG A 62 15.88 -12.57 -31.33
N PRO A 63 16.05 -11.43 -30.61
CA PRO A 63 16.62 -11.42 -29.28
C PRO A 63 15.77 -12.20 -28.27
N LEU A 64 16.44 -12.98 -27.41
CA LEU A 64 15.81 -13.75 -26.34
C LEU A 64 15.19 -12.82 -25.28
N ALA A 65 13.93 -13.06 -24.93
CA ALA A 65 13.22 -12.35 -23.86
C ALA A 65 13.60 -12.89 -22.47
N TYR A 66 13.28 -12.10 -21.44
CA TYR A 66 13.67 -12.40 -20.05
C TYR A 66 12.56 -11.99 -19.07
N LEU A 67 12.66 -12.45 -17.81
CA LEU A 67 11.83 -12.02 -16.71
C LEU A 67 11.99 -10.50 -16.49
N GLY A 68 10.94 -9.73 -16.68
CA GLY A 68 10.96 -8.28 -16.68
C GLY A 68 10.96 -7.66 -18.09
N SER A 69 10.97 -8.45 -19.17
CA SER A 69 10.82 -7.90 -20.53
C SER A 69 9.55 -7.09 -20.66
N PRO A 70 9.63 -5.80 -21.06
CA PRO A 70 8.47 -4.99 -21.38
C PRO A 70 7.71 -5.48 -22.59
N THR A 71 6.45 -5.05 -22.67
CA THR A 71 5.57 -5.34 -23.78
C THR A 71 4.93 -4.07 -24.34
N SER A 72 4.39 -4.14 -25.55
CA SER A 72 3.76 -3.02 -26.27
C SER A 72 2.56 -2.41 -25.53
N HIS A 73 1.94 -3.13 -24.60
CA HIS A 73 0.86 -2.62 -23.76
C HIS A 73 1.33 -1.93 -22.47
N GLY A 74 2.65 -1.72 -22.29
CA GLY A 74 3.22 -1.11 -21.09
C GLY A 74 3.34 -2.06 -19.89
N GLY A 75 3.03 -3.36 -20.10
CA GLY A 75 3.19 -4.42 -19.10
C GLY A 75 4.56 -5.07 -19.15
N THR A 76 4.76 -6.11 -18.31
CA THR A 76 6.04 -6.84 -18.20
C THR A 76 5.82 -8.34 -18.05
N ILE A 77 6.81 -9.13 -18.45
CA ILE A 77 6.86 -10.56 -18.16
C ILE A 77 7.21 -10.76 -16.68
N ILE A 78 6.36 -11.48 -15.96
CA ILE A 78 6.44 -11.64 -14.50
C ILE A 78 6.83 -13.04 -14.03
N SER A 79 7.06 -13.97 -14.96
CA SER A 79 7.66 -15.27 -14.66
C SER A 79 8.72 -15.67 -15.70
N GLY A 80 9.55 -16.64 -15.39
CA GLY A 80 10.65 -17.08 -16.24
C GLY A 80 11.26 -18.40 -15.78
N SER A 81 12.29 -18.85 -16.48
CA SER A 81 13.03 -20.07 -16.13
C SER A 81 13.67 -19.95 -14.75
N THR A 82 13.64 -21.05 -13.99
CA THR A 82 14.26 -21.12 -12.66
C THR A 82 15.76 -21.50 -12.71
N ASP A 83 16.23 -22.00 -13.84
CA ASP A 83 17.58 -22.57 -14.02
C ASP A 83 18.31 -22.06 -15.26
N THR A 84 17.64 -21.38 -16.18
CA THR A 84 18.25 -20.82 -17.40
C THR A 84 18.21 -19.30 -17.34
N PHE A 85 19.41 -18.71 -17.42
CA PHE A 85 19.61 -17.27 -17.22
C PHE A 85 20.38 -16.67 -18.40
N GLY A 86 20.00 -15.46 -18.78
CA GLY A 86 20.72 -14.62 -19.73
C GLY A 86 21.48 -13.47 -19.04
N GLY A 87 22.27 -12.72 -19.83
CA GLY A 87 22.94 -11.53 -19.34
C GLY A 87 24.35 -11.75 -18.77
N PHE A 88 25.05 -12.80 -19.21
CA PHE A 88 26.46 -13.04 -18.85
C PHE A 88 27.45 -12.36 -19.80
N GLN A 89 28.52 -11.79 -19.25
CA GLN A 89 29.79 -11.65 -19.96
C GLN A 89 30.85 -12.49 -19.23
N PHE A 90 31.52 -13.40 -19.98
CA PHE A 90 32.68 -14.07 -19.49
C PHE A 90 33.90 -13.11 -19.63
N GLY A 91 34.49 -12.73 -18.49
CA GLY A 91 35.79 -12.03 -18.46
C GLY A 91 35.77 -10.49 -18.62
N GLY A 92 34.62 -9.82 -18.47
CA GLY A 92 34.53 -8.37 -18.52
C GLY A 92 33.75 -7.75 -17.35
N THR A 93 34.13 -6.53 -16.96
CA THR A 93 33.45 -5.75 -15.91
C THR A 93 32.18 -5.04 -16.42
N GLY A 94 31.68 -5.35 -17.61
CA GLY A 94 30.51 -4.73 -18.23
C GLY A 94 29.25 -5.59 -18.11
N THR A 95 28.17 -4.99 -17.68
CA THR A 95 26.81 -5.56 -17.78
C THR A 95 26.39 -5.64 -19.25
N GLN A 96 25.82 -6.78 -19.65
CA GLN A 96 25.31 -6.95 -21.01
C GLN A 96 24.17 -5.96 -21.29
N ALA A 97 24.24 -5.25 -22.40
CA ALA A 97 23.19 -4.33 -22.84
C ALA A 97 21.90 -5.09 -23.14
N ILE A 98 20.80 -4.59 -22.64
CA ILE A 98 19.44 -4.98 -23.04
C ILE A 98 18.91 -3.85 -23.91
N ILE A 99 18.26 -4.18 -25.03
CA ILE A 99 17.80 -3.19 -26.01
C ILE A 99 16.29 -3.29 -26.21
N ASP A 100 15.65 -2.12 -26.22
CA ASP A 100 14.24 -1.94 -26.59
C ASP A 100 14.14 -1.74 -28.10
N PHE A 101 13.74 -2.78 -28.80
CA PHE A 101 13.63 -2.79 -30.26
C PHE A 101 12.38 -2.05 -30.76
N ALA A 102 11.39 -1.75 -29.92
CA ALA A 102 10.30 -0.87 -30.31
C ALA A 102 10.77 0.57 -30.48
N LYS A 103 11.66 1.05 -29.60
CA LYS A 103 12.28 2.39 -29.73
C LYS A 103 13.21 2.53 -30.92
N LEU A 104 13.71 1.42 -31.44
CA LEU A 104 14.51 1.38 -32.67
C LEU A 104 13.65 1.14 -33.92
N GLY A 105 12.33 0.99 -33.79
CA GLY A 105 11.38 0.84 -34.87
C GLY A 105 11.23 -0.59 -35.42
N ALA A 106 11.98 -1.57 -34.88
CA ALA A 106 11.89 -2.96 -35.33
C ALA A 106 10.64 -3.69 -34.81
N VAL A 107 10.01 -3.20 -33.73
CA VAL A 107 8.67 -3.60 -33.31
C VAL A 107 7.75 -2.40 -33.49
N ARG A 108 6.74 -2.53 -34.36
CA ARG A 108 5.83 -1.45 -34.69
C ARG A 108 4.71 -1.29 -33.65
N PRO A 109 4.03 -0.12 -33.60
CA PRO A 109 2.93 0.11 -32.66
C PRO A 109 1.76 -0.87 -32.80
N ASP A 110 1.56 -1.45 -33.98
CA ASP A 110 0.54 -2.48 -34.23
C ASP A 110 0.97 -3.88 -33.77
N GLY A 111 2.17 -4.00 -33.18
CA GLY A 111 2.72 -5.25 -32.70
C GLY A 111 3.43 -6.09 -33.75
N SER A 112 3.44 -5.67 -35.03
CA SER A 112 4.18 -6.37 -36.08
C SER A 112 5.70 -6.15 -35.92
N VAL A 113 6.49 -7.14 -36.32
CA VAL A 113 7.95 -7.07 -36.32
C VAL A 113 8.48 -6.86 -37.73
N ASP A 114 9.36 -5.89 -37.90
CA ASP A 114 10.13 -5.71 -39.13
C ASP A 114 11.39 -6.57 -39.04
N ASP A 115 11.31 -7.81 -39.56
CA ASP A 115 12.42 -8.77 -39.46
C ASP A 115 13.64 -8.34 -40.25
N GLN A 116 13.48 -7.53 -41.32
CA GLN A 116 14.61 -6.97 -42.04
C GLN A 116 15.36 -5.93 -41.22
N LEU A 117 14.63 -4.96 -40.65
CA LEU A 117 15.23 -3.95 -39.77
C LEU A 117 15.80 -4.60 -38.51
N MET A 118 15.15 -5.61 -37.95
CA MET A 118 15.69 -6.38 -36.83
C MET A 118 17.04 -7.00 -37.16
N SER A 119 17.17 -7.63 -38.33
CA SER A 119 18.40 -8.25 -38.78
C SER A 119 19.50 -7.21 -39.04
N GLU A 120 19.18 -6.06 -39.64
CA GLU A 120 20.11 -4.95 -39.86
C GLU A 120 20.63 -4.38 -38.54
N LEU A 121 19.74 -4.17 -37.55
CA LEU A 121 20.10 -3.70 -36.21
C LEU A 121 21.02 -4.68 -35.48
N LEU A 122 20.71 -5.99 -35.54
CA LEU A 122 21.54 -7.02 -34.90
C LEU A 122 22.90 -7.21 -35.55
N ALA A 123 23.05 -6.86 -36.84
CA ALA A 123 24.34 -6.86 -37.57
C ALA A 123 25.13 -5.57 -37.35
N ASP A 124 24.54 -4.52 -36.78
CA ASP A 124 25.20 -3.22 -36.58
C ASP A 124 26.23 -3.29 -35.44
N PRO A 125 27.55 -3.14 -35.70
CA PRO A 125 28.58 -3.11 -34.65
C PRO A 125 28.39 -1.96 -33.65
N GLN A 126 27.65 -0.91 -34.01
CA GLN A 126 27.38 0.26 -33.18
C GLN A 126 25.98 0.23 -32.55
N LEU A 127 25.31 -0.92 -32.55
CA LEU A 127 23.95 -1.08 -32.02
C LEU A 127 23.80 -0.52 -30.61
N GLN A 128 24.76 -0.77 -29.71
CA GLN A 128 24.73 -0.25 -28.35
C GLN A 128 24.79 1.27 -28.28
N GLN A 129 25.62 1.89 -29.08
CA GLN A 129 25.75 3.35 -29.17
C GLN A 129 24.48 3.96 -29.76
N ARG A 130 23.94 3.34 -30.80
CA ARG A 130 22.67 3.74 -31.41
C ARG A 130 21.52 3.62 -30.43
N ALA A 131 21.46 2.53 -29.67
CA ALA A 131 20.46 2.32 -28.61
C ALA A 131 20.58 3.34 -27.46
N LEU A 132 21.83 3.72 -27.11
CA LEU A 132 22.05 4.76 -26.10
C LEU A 132 21.52 6.12 -26.58
N LEU A 133 21.82 6.52 -27.81
CA LEU A 133 21.41 7.80 -28.40
C LEU A 133 19.89 7.89 -28.60
N SER A 134 19.23 6.78 -28.90
CA SER A 134 17.76 6.70 -29.05
C SER A 134 17.02 6.43 -27.74
N GLY A 135 17.73 6.30 -26.62
CA GLY A 135 17.15 5.92 -25.34
C GLY A 135 16.57 4.49 -25.30
N ALA A 136 17.01 3.65 -26.25
CA ALA A 136 16.60 2.24 -26.34
C ALA A 136 17.46 1.30 -25.48
N LEU A 137 18.56 1.79 -24.89
CA LEU A 137 19.42 1.00 -24.01
C LEU A 137 18.77 0.85 -22.64
N VAL A 138 18.56 -0.38 -22.22
CA VAL A 138 18.02 -0.75 -20.90
C VAL A 138 19.18 -1.25 -20.03
N GLN A 139 19.39 -0.65 -18.87
CA GLN A 139 20.42 -1.13 -17.94
C GLN A 139 19.92 -2.41 -17.23
N PRO A 140 20.76 -3.48 -17.14
CA PRO A 140 20.42 -4.66 -16.37
C PRO A 140 20.22 -4.31 -14.89
N GLY A 141 19.05 -4.60 -14.35
CA GLY A 141 18.67 -4.22 -12.98
C GLY A 141 17.78 -2.98 -12.91
N SER A 142 17.66 -2.19 -13.97
CA SER A 142 16.52 -1.32 -14.16
C SER A 142 15.43 -2.14 -14.86
N SER A 143 14.31 -2.37 -14.22
CA SER A 143 13.10 -2.73 -14.96
C SER A 143 12.96 -1.73 -16.11
N PRO A 144 12.68 -2.17 -17.36
CA PRO A 144 12.68 -1.27 -18.48
C PRO A 144 11.68 -0.16 -18.23
N SER A 145 12.17 1.05 -18.30
CA SER A 145 11.33 2.22 -18.44
C SER A 145 10.48 2.02 -19.69
N ALA A 146 9.21 1.65 -19.50
CA ALA A 146 8.18 2.08 -20.43
C ALA A 146 8.45 3.56 -20.69
N ALA A 147 8.26 4.03 -21.91
CA ALA A 147 8.46 5.43 -22.31
C ALA A 147 8.05 6.34 -21.16
N THR A 148 9.01 7.00 -20.54
CA THR A 148 8.87 7.92 -19.41
C THR A 148 7.50 7.91 -18.70
N THR A 149 7.08 6.78 -18.22
CA THR A 149 6.33 6.70 -16.99
C THR A 149 7.44 6.68 -15.95
N GLU A 150 7.76 7.84 -15.41
CA GLU A 150 8.45 8.00 -14.16
C GLU A 150 8.01 6.84 -13.27
N SER A 151 8.96 6.04 -12.79
CA SER A 151 8.67 4.84 -11.98
C SER A 151 7.70 5.25 -10.89
N LEU A 152 6.43 4.85 -11.02
CA LEU A 152 5.44 5.08 -9.98
C LEU A 152 6.03 4.45 -8.72
N THR A 153 6.30 5.27 -7.74
CA THR A 153 6.66 4.84 -6.39
C THR A 153 5.45 5.09 -5.48
N PRO A 154 4.43 4.21 -5.53
CA PRO A 154 3.24 4.42 -4.76
C PRO A 154 3.56 4.58 -3.29
N GLU A 155 2.72 5.35 -2.61
CA GLU A 155 2.90 5.69 -1.21
C GLU A 155 1.89 4.96 -0.32
N LEU A 156 2.39 4.40 0.78
CA LEU A 156 1.60 3.83 1.87
C LEU A 156 1.61 4.84 3.02
N ILE A 157 0.44 5.26 3.47
CA ILE A 157 0.31 6.31 4.48
C ILE A 157 -0.41 5.76 5.71
N ALA A 158 0.21 5.92 6.89
CA ALA A 158 -0.42 5.69 8.17
C ALA A 158 -0.60 7.03 8.90
N VAL A 159 -1.82 7.35 9.30
CA VAL A 159 -2.17 8.60 9.97
C VAL A 159 -2.53 8.34 11.43
N ALA A 160 -1.85 9.00 12.34
CA ALA A 160 -2.18 9.06 13.76
C ALA A 160 -2.82 10.39 14.11
N SER A 161 -4.07 10.37 14.54
CA SER A 161 -4.77 11.59 14.98
C SER A 161 -4.31 12.04 16.36
N SER A 162 -4.74 13.22 16.73
CA SER A 162 -4.55 13.80 18.06
C SER A 162 -5.31 13.00 19.12
N GLN A 163 -4.70 12.84 20.29
CA GLN A 163 -5.32 12.21 21.46
C GLN A 163 -5.11 13.08 22.69
N HIS A 164 -6.19 13.49 23.37
CA HIS A 164 -6.09 14.35 24.56
C HIS A 164 -6.15 13.58 25.87
N ASP A 165 -6.46 12.29 25.86
CA ASP A 165 -6.42 11.46 27.06
C ASP A 165 -5.03 11.57 27.71
N THR A 166 -5.01 11.65 29.04
CA THR A 166 -3.80 11.85 29.83
C THR A 166 -3.13 10.54 30.26
N GLY A 167 -3.83 9.43 30.22
CA GLY A 167 -3.27 8.10 30.50
C GLY A 167 -2.24 7.71 29.44
N SER A 168 -0.99 7.44 29.86
CA SER A 168 0.15 7.25 28.95
C SER A 168 -0.09 6.18 27.86
N GLY A 169 -0.77 5.09 28.20
CA GLY A 169 -1.14 4.03 27.24
C GLY A 169 -2.14 4.52 26.19
N ASN A 170 -3.21 5.17 26.60
CA ASN A 170 -4.23 5.72 25.71
C ASN A 170 -3.68 6.90 24.91
N LYS A 171 -2.81 7.72 25.52
CA LYS A 171 -2.20 8.88 24.86
C LYS A 171 -1.50 8.52 23.56
N MET A 172 -0.77 7.42 23.54
CA MET A 172 0.02 6.98 22.38
C MET A 172 -0.71 5.97 21.49
N MET A 173 -2.00 5.67 21.72
CA MET A 173 -2.67 4.56 21.05
C MET A 173 -2.75 4.74 19.53
N PHE A 174 -3.02 5.92 19.04
CA PHE A 174 -3.08 6.18 17.60
C PHE A 174 -1.70 6.12 16.95
N ILE A 175 -0.70 6.74 17.60
CA ILE A 175 0.70 6.65 17.17
C ILE A 175 1.17 5.20 17.19
N GLY A 176 0.84 4.44 18.23
CA GLY A 176 1.20 3.03 18.33
C GLY A 176 0.59 2.18 17.22
N GLN A 177 -0.68 2.39 16.89
CA GLN A 177 -1.35 1.69 15.78
C GLN A 177 -0.75 2.09 14.44
N ALA A 178 -0.55 3.38 14.17
CA ALA A 178 0.05 3.84 12.94
C ALA A 178 1.48 3.32 12.72
N VAL A 179 2.28 3.24 13.80
CA VAL A 179 3.62 2.63 13.75
C VAL A 179 3.54 1.11 13.53
N GLY A 180 2.57 0.43 14.11
CA GLY A 180 2.29 -0.98 13.85
C GLY A 180 1.95 -1.21 12.37
N GLU A 181 1.19 -0.32 11.76
CA GLU A 181 0.86 -0.37 10.34
C GLU A 181 2.09 -0.19 9.44
N LEU A 182 3.05 0.68 9.82
CA LEU A 182 4.31 0.78 9.09
C LEU A 182 5.09 -0.55 9.10
N ALA A 183 5.07 -1.28 10.22
CA ALA A 183 5.69 -2.59 10.29
C ALA A 183 5.02 -3.60 9.34
N GLU A 184 3.68 -3.57 9.24
CA GLU A 184 2.90 -4.38 8.32
C GLU A 184 3.18 -4.00 6.86
N PHE A 185 3.20 -2.72 6.54
CA PHE A 185 3.56 -2.22 5.21
C PHE A 185 4.96 -2.70 4.80
N ARG A 186 5.94 -2.57 5.70
CA ARG A 186 7.31 -3.03 5.43
C ARG A 186 7.38 -4.54 5.19
N ARG A 187 6.57 -5.33 5.90
CA ARG A 187 6.52 -6.78 5.74
C ARG A 187 5.85 -7.19 4.42
N SER A 188 4.76 -6.54 4.05
CA SER A 188 3.92 -6.93 2.92
C SER A 188 4.27 -6.23 1.60
N LYS A 189 4.77 -4.99 1.65
CA LYS A 189 5.01 -4.11 0.49
C LYS A 189 6.32 -3.32 0.66
N SER A 190 7.42 -4.01 0.92
CA SER A 190 8.73 -3.42 1.27
C SER A 190 9.35 -2.51 0.19
N ASN A 191 8.88 -2.63 -1.05
CA ASN A 191 9.34 -1.85 -2.20
C ASN A 191 8.62 -0.51 -2.38
N LEU A 192 7.56 -0.25 -1.60
CA LEU A 192 6.80 0.99 -1.68
C LEU A 192 7.28 2.01 -0.64
N THR A 193 7.11 3.30 -0.97
CA THR A 193 7.42 4.36 -0.01
C THR A 193 6.38 4.41 1.11
N GLN A 194 6.83 4.69 2.32
CA GLN A 194 5.95 4.73 3.49
C GLN A 194 6.04 6.09 4.15
N THR A 195 4.93 6.59 4.69
CA THR A 195 4.87 7.85 5.42
C THR A 195 3.99 7.73 6.65
N LEU A 196 4.53 8.14 7.80
CA LEU A 196 3.78 8.37 9.03
C LEU A 196 3.36 9.83 9.10
N ILE A 197 2.06 10.08 9.15
CA ILE A 197 1.51 11.41 9.39
C ILE A 197 0.98 11.46 10.84
N VAL A 198 1.37 12.48 11.59
CA VAL A 198 0.94 12.65 12.98
C VAL A 198 0.32 14.03 13.17
N PHE A 199 -0.90 14.06 13.70
CA PHE A 199 -1.52 15.29 14.19
C PHE A 199 -0.79 15.74 15.45
N THR A 200 -0.25 16.96 15.44
CA THR A 200 0.56 17.48 16.54
C THR A 200 -0.22 17.97 17.76
N PRO A 201 -1.45 18.49 17.65
CA PRO A 201 -2.18 18.95 18.81
C PRO A 201 -2.26 17.90 19.91
N SER A 202 -2.14 18.32 21.16
CA SER A 202 -2.22 17.48 22.36
C SER A 202 -1.07 16.48 22.58
N TYR A 203 -0.04 16.43 21.74
CA TYR A 203 1.17 15.64 21.97
C TYR A 203 2.33 16.51 22.45
N SER A 204 3.15 15.98 23.38
CA SER A 204 4.40 16.64 23.78
C SER A 204 5.50 16.46 22.73
N THR A 205 6.54 17.30 22.84
CA THR A 205 7.73 17.21 21.98
C THR A 205 8.38 15.83 22.05
N GLU A 206 8.41 15.21 23.22
CA GLU A 206 8.99 13.87 23.43
C GLU A 206 8.15 12.79 22.73
N MET A 207 6.81 12.89 22.77
CA MET A 207 5.91 11.97 22.06
C MET A 207 6.07 12.07 20.54
N LEU A 208 6.13 13.29 20.01
CA LEU A 208 6.36 13.54 18.59
C LEU A 208 7.75 13.08 18.14
N SER A 209 8.77 13.28 19.01
CA SER A 209 10.11 12.77 18.75
C SER A 209 10.15 11.25 18.72
N ALA A 210 9.44 10.58 19.63
CA ALA A 210 9.31 9.12 19.63
C ALA A 210 8.63 8.61 18.36
N ALA A 211 7.56 9.24 17.91
CA ALA A 211 6.88 8.90 16.65
C ALA A 211 7.82 9.06 15.44
N ARG A 212 8.58 10.14 15.37
CA ARG A 212 9.59 10.37 14.32
C ARG A 212 10.68 9.31 14.32
N ASN A 213 11.18 8.93 15.49
CA ASN A 213 12.18 7.88 15.64
C ASN A 213 11.63 6.52 15.20
N SER A 214 10.36 6.21 15.51
CA SER A 214 9.69 5.01 15.05
C SER A 214 9.54 4.98 13.53
N ALA A 215 9.14 6.08 12.90
CA ALA A 215 9.10 6.19 11.44
C ALA A 215 10.48 5.90 10.82
N LYS A 216 11.54 6.52 11.36
CA LYS A 216 12.93 6.29 10.92
C LYS A 216 13.33 4.80 11.05
N THR A 217 12.95 4.13 12.13
CA THR A 217 13.24 2.70 12.34
C THR A 217 12.67 1.83 11.23
N TYR A 218 11.48 2.17 10.72
CA TYR A 218 10.85 1.47 9.61
C TYR A 218 11.22 2.01 8.22
N GLY A 219 12.11 3.01 8.14
CA GLY A 219 12.51 3.64 6.88
C GLY A 219 11.39 4.49 6.25
N ALA A 220 10.41 4.91 7.06
CA ALA A 220 9.29 5.72 6.63
C ALA A 220 9.59 7.22 6.74
N GLY A 221 9.00 8.01 5.85
CA GLY A 221 8.89 9.46 6.00
C GLY A 221 8.07 9.84 7.23
N TYR A 222 8.28 11.04 7.76
CA TYR A 222 7.52 11.59 8.87
C TYR A 222 6.99 12.97 8.52
N VAL A 223 5.69 13.16 8.69
CA VAL A 223 4.99 14.42 8.44
C VAL A 223 4.18 14.80 9.66
N SER A 224 4.26 16.06 10.06
CA SER A 224 3.44 16.64 11.12
C SER A 224 2.36 17.51 10.52
N VAL A 225 1.13 17.37 10.98
CA VAL A 225 -0.01 18.20 10.58
C VAL A 225 -0.71 18.74 11.82
N ALA A 226 -1.23 19.96 11.72
CA ALA A 226 -1.95 20.58 12.82
C ALA A 226 -3.49 20.46 12.70
N ASN A 227 -4.01 20.21 11.50
CA ASN A 227 -5.45 20.20 11.20
C ASN A 227 -5.77 19.34 9.97
N ALA A 228 -7.07 19.15 9.71
CA ALA A 228 -7.55 18.32 8.60
C ALA A 228 -7.16 18.91 7.22
N LYS A 229 -7.13 20.25 7.10
CA LYS A 229 -6.71 20.89 5.85
C LYS A 229 -5.28 20.55 5.48
N GLU A 230 -4.35 20.56 6.44
CA GLU A 230 -2.96 20.18 6.21
C GLU A 230 -2.83 18.71 5.83
N LEU A 231 -3.65 17.81 6.42
CA LEU A 231 -3.72 16.42 5.99
C LEU A 231 -4.19 16.32 4.53
N ILE A 232 -5.30 16.95 4.17
CA ILE A 232 -5.85 16.96 2.80
C ILE A 232 -4.83 17.57 1.82
N ASP A 233 -4.18 18.66 2.19
CA ASP A 233 -3.12 19.27 1.39
C ASP A 233 -1.95 18.31 1.14
N TYR A 234 -1.54 17.54 2.16
CA TYR A 234 -0.52 16.50 1.98
C TYR A 234 -1.02 15.34 1.10
N LEU A 235 -2.23 14.84 1.32
CA LEU A 235 -2.81 13.78 0.47
C LEU A 235 -2.81 14.21 -1.00
N ASN A 236 -3.17 15.45 -1.27
CA ASN A 236 -3.27 15.97 -2.63
C ASN A 236 -1.92 16.32 -3.26
N ARG A 237 -0.97 16.88 -2.49
CA ARG A 237 0.22 17.58 -3.02
C ARG A 237 1.50 17.31 -2.23
N GLY A 238 1.47 16.48 -1.20
CA GLY A 238 2.66 16.19 -0.38
C GLY A 238 3.80 15.51 -1.14
N LYS A 239 3.45 14.82 -2.24
CA LYS A 239 4.35 14.31 -3.27
C LYS A 239 3.76 14.60 -4.65
N ASP A 240 4.56 14.43 -5.69
CA ASP A 240 4.02 14.38 -7.05
C ASP A 240 3.12 13.14 -7.19
N ARG A 241 1.81 13.34 -7.16
CA ARG A 241 0.83 12.25 -7.19
C ARG A 241 0.77 11.50 -8.52
N LYS A 242 1.31 12.06 -9.58
CA LYS A 242 1.47 11.36 -10.85
C LYS A 242 2.56 10.28 -10.74
N GLN A 243 3.62 10.54 -9.98
CA GLN A 243 4.73 9.62 -9.76
C GLN A 243 4.56 8.78 -8.50
N SER A 244 3.98 9.35 -7.45
CA SER A 244 3.80 8.73 -6.14
C SER A 244 2.31 8.76 -5.73
N PRO A 245 1.42 8.06 -6.46
CA PRO A 245 0.03 7.93 -6.05
C PRO A 245 -0.07 7.21 -4.72
N ILE A 246 -1.12 7.52 -3.97
CA ILE A 246 -1.41 6.82 -2.72
C ILE A 246 -1.98 5.44 -3.06
N GLU A 247 -1.35 4.40 -2.56
CA GLU A 247 -1.78 3.00 -2.71
C GLU A 247 -2.58 2.51 -1.50
N HIS A 248 -2.26 3.01 -0.31
CA HIS A 248 -2.95 2.67 0.92
C HIS A 248 -2.92 3.83 1.90
N LEU A 249 -4.08 4.15 2.47
CA LEU A 249 -4.24 5.16 3.52
C LEU A 249 -4.93 4.54 4.73
N SER A 250 -4.21 4.39 5.85
CA SER A 250 -4.74 3.90 7.13
C SER A 250 -4.93 5.07 8.09
N LEU A 251 -6.15 5.24 8.63
CA LEU A 251 -6.56 6.36 9.48
C LEU A 251 -6.87 5.86 10.89
N PHE A 252 -5.99 6.15 11.85
CA PHE A 252 -6.16 5.83 13.27
C PHE A 252 -6.63 7.08 14.01
N SER A 253 -7.92 7.11 14.36
CA SER A 253 -8.58 8.31 14.86
C SER A 253 -9.80 8.00 15.70
N HIS A 254 -10.29 9.02 16.41
CA HIS A 254 -11.67 9.03 16.88
C HIS A 254 -12.64 9.16 15.69
N GLY A 255 -13.89 8.76 15.90
CA GLY A 255 -14.94 8.93 14.91
C GLY A 255 -16.33 8.88 15.50
N VAL A 256 -17.23 9.48 14.76
CA VAL A 256 -18.69 9.41 14.95
C VAL A 256 -19.32 9.14 13.58
N PRO A 257 -20.61 8.80 13.49
CA PRO A 257 -21.26 8.70 12.20
C PRO A 257 -20.98 9.93 11.34
N GLN A 258 -20.67 9.69 10.05
CA GLN A 258 -20.41 10.72 9.03
C GLN A 258 -19.13 11.55 9.23
N ARG A 259 -18.28 11.26 10.24
CA ARG A 259 -17.10 12.07 10.54
C ARG A 259 -15.96 11.27 11.17
N ILE A 260 -14.75 11.47 10.67
CA ILE A 260 -13.49 11.14 11.34
C ILE A 260 -13.07 12.39 12.12
N ALA A 261 -12.91 12.26 13.44
CA ALA A 261 -12.54 13.36 14.31
C ALA A 261 -11.06 13.24 14.70
N PHE A 262 -10.21 14.06 14.11
CA PHE A 262 -8.77 14.08 14.40
C PHE A 262 -8.41 14.71 15.75
N GLY A 263 -9.36 15.43 16.35
CA GLY A 263 -9.32 15.88 17.73
C GLY A 263 -10.35 15.14 18.58
N TYR A 264 -10.18 15.16 19.90
CA TYR A 264 -11.10 14.45 20.81
C TYR A 264 -12.47 15.08 20.96
N GLN A 265 -12.66 16.33 20.60
CA GLN A 265 -13.91 17.01 20.87
C GLN A 265 -15.04 16.37 20.06
N LEU A 266 -16.04 15.84 20.77
CA LEU A 266 -17.31 15.38 20.20
C LEU A 266 -18.11 16.53 19.58
N VAL A 267 -17.79 17.77 19.98
CA VAL A 267 -18.31 18.99 19.37
C VAL A 267 -17.70 19.14 17.98
N GLU A 268 -18.49 19.56 17.05
CA GLU A 268 -18.05 19.81 15.67
C GLU A 268 -16.90 20.79 15.64
N ASP A 269 -15.72 20.29 15.28
CA ASP A 269 -14.57 21.11 14.96
C ASP A 269 -14.21 20.83 13.48
N PRO A 270 -14.67 21.68 12.54
CA PRO A 270 -14.40 21.48 11.13
C PRO A 270 -12.91 21.48 10.79
N GLN A 271 -12.08 22.15 11.60
CA GLN A 271 -10.63 22.16 11.37
C GLN A 271 -9.96 20.83 11.73
N MET A 272 -10.59 20.05 12.64
CA MET A 272 -10.08 18.78 13.09
C MET A 272 -10.94 17.61 12.62
N SER A 273 -11.62 17.74 11.48
CA SER A 273 -12.55 16.73 10.97
C SER A 273 -12.37 16.48 9.48
N LEU A 274 -12.45 15.21 9.09
CA LEU A 274 -12.79 14.79 7.74
C LEU A 274 -14.22 14.24 7.79
N ASP A 275 -15.13 14.86 7.07
CA ASP A 275 -16.55 14.56 7.17
C ASP A 275 -17.28 14.67 5.82
N VAL A 276 -18.60 14.53 5.86
CA VAL A 276 -19.47 14.59 4.66
C VAL A 276 -19.52 15.97 3.98
N LEU A 277 -18.93 17.00 4.59
CA LEU A 277 -18.89 18.35 4.01
C LEU A 277 -17.59 18.59 3.22
N ASN A 278 -16.46 18.00 3.67
CA ASN A 278 -15.13 18.29 3.12
C ASN A 278 -14.42 17.10 2.45
N TYR A 279 -15.01 15.89 2.44
CA TYR A 279 -14.38 14.72 1.83
C TYR A 279 -14.05 14.90 0.33
N LYS A 280 -14.80 15.75 -0.38
CA LYS A 280 -14.57 16.08 -1.79
C LYS A 280 -13.32 16.93 -2.03
N ASP A 281 -12.76 17.51 -0.98
CA ASP A 281 -11.49 18.24 -1.08
C ASP A 281 -10.29 17.32 -1.29
N ILE A 282 -10.47 16.02 -1.08
CA ILE A 282 -9.47 15.00 -1.41
C ILE A 282 -9.55 14.72 -2.92
N SER A 283 -8.43 14.93 -3.60
CA SER A 283 -8.34 14.74 -5.06
C SER A 283 -8.39 13.26 -5.44
N VAL A 284 -9.24 12.93 -6.40
CA VAL A 284 -9.28 11.59 -7.02
C VAL A 284 -7.93 11.21 -7.63
N LEU A 285 -7.21 12.20 -8.19
CA LEU A 285 -5.90 12.00 -8.81
C LEU A 285 -4.77 11.71 -7.82
N ALA A 286 -5.04 11.80 -6.51
CA ALA A 286 -4.05 11.50 -5.49
C ALA A 286 -3.84 9.98 -5.27
N PHE A 287 -4.77 9.15 -5.71
CA PHE A 287 -4.79 7.71 -5.44
C PHE A 287 -4.54 6.89 -6.70
N SER A 288 -3.94 5.71 -6.52
CA SER A 288 -3.91 4.70 -7.58
C SER A 288 -5.30 4.07 -7.76
N SER A 289 -5.57 3.50 -8.93
CA SER A 289 -6.86 2.84 -9.21
C SER A 289 -7.13 1.60 -8.34
N ALA A 290 -6.09 1.00 -7.77
CA ALA A 290 -6.19 -0.16 -6.87
C ALA A 290 -6.05 0.24 -5.40
N ALA A 291 -6.07 1.54 -5.09
CA ALA A 291 -5.87 2.03 -3.74
C ALA A 291 -6.95 1.60 -2.75
N GLN A 292 -6.60 1.64 -1.48
CA GLN A 292 -7.52 1.34 -0.38
C GLN A 292 -7.39 2.37 0.73
N ILE A 293 -8.52 2.74 1.32
CA ILE A 293 -8.58 3.51 2.58
C ILE A 293 -9.08 2.59 3.69
N ASP A 294 -8.37 2.57 4.80
CA ASP A 294 -8.75 1.87 6.02
C ASP A 294 -9.05 2.88 7.13
N SER A 295 -10.32 3.07 7.46
CA SER A 295 -10.74 3.92 8.57
C SER A 295 -10.91 3.08 9.84
N TYR A 296 -10.00 3.24 10.77
CA TYR A 296 -10.10 2.64 12.10
C TYR A 296 -10.86 3.53 13.10
N ALA A 297 -11.44 4.63 12.64
CA ALA A 297 -12.28 5.51 13.43
C ALA A 297 -13.66 4.88 13.72
N CYS A 298 -14.22 5.18 14.88
CA CYS A 298 -15.52 4.66 15.29
C CYS A 298 -16.64 5.06 14.34
N ARG A 299 -17.50 4.11 13.94
CA ARG A 299 -18.78 4.35 13.25
C ARG A 299 -18.71 5.13 11.93
N THR A 300 -17.56 5.22 11.29
CA THR A 300 -17.42 5.92 10.00
C THR A 300 -18.08 5.19 8.82
N GLY A 301 -18.43 3.91 9.00
CA GLY A 301 -19.29 3.14 8.09
C GLY A 301 -20.79 3.36 8.28
N MET A 302 -21.19 4.34 9.09
CA MET A 302 -22.56 4.65 9.48
C MET A 302 -22.97 6.01 8.96
N GLY A 303 -24.18 6.11 8.39
CA GLY A 303 -24.73 7.36 7.85
C GLY A 303 -25.70 8.09 8.79
N ASN A 304 -26.06 7.48 9.90
CA ASN A 304 -26.98 8.09 10.86
C ASN A 304 -26.39 9.36 11.45
N ARG A 305 -27.19 10.38 11.64
CA ARG A 305 -26.72 11.61 12.27
C ARG A 305 -26.31 11.37 13.71
N SER A 306 -25.29 12.08 14.18
CA SER A 306 -24.69 11.90 15.52
C SER A 306 -25.60 12.27 16.68
N GLU A 307 -26.62 13.06 16.44
CA GLU A 307 -27.64 13.47 17.40
C GLU A 307 -28.58 12.36 17.86
N TYR A 308 -28.66 11.23 17.12
CA TYR A 308 -29.38 10.07 17.58
C TYR A 308 -28.61 9.37 18.71
N ARG A 309 -29.28 9.12 19.83
CA ARG A 309 -28.71 8.37 20.96
C ARG A 309 -28.59 6.88 20.63
N ILE A 310 -27.63 6.57 19.82
CA ILE A 310 -27.35 5.24 19.26
C ILE A 310 -27.06 4.20 20.36
N GLU A 311 -26.72 4.64 21.57
CA GLU A 311 -26.29 3.78 22.69
C GLU A 311 -27.42 3.31 23.57
N GLU A 312 -28.65 3.82 23.42
CA GLU A 312 -29.78 3.52 24.25
C GLU A 312 -30.66 2.32 23.78
N GLY A 313 -30.12 1.44 22.94
CA GLY A 313 -30.79 0.20 22.54
C GLY A 313 -31.94 0.38 21.55
N ILE A 314 -32.01 1.51 20.86
CA ILE A 314 -32.99 1.76 19.81
C ILE A 314 -32.66 0.88 18.62
N GLN A 315 -33.61 0.09 18.11
CA GLN A 315 -33.49 -0.55 16.82
C GLN A 315 -33.30 0.52 15.73
N PHE A 316 -32.15 0.59 15.11
CA PHE A 316 -31.93 1.51 14.03
C PHE A 316 -31.15 0.83 12.90
N PHE A 317 -31.36 1.31 11.70
CA PHE A 317 -30.63 0.84 10.54
C PHE A 317 -29.39 1.73 10.31
N PRO A 318 -28.21 1.15 10.11
CA PRO A 318 -26.96 1.90 10.05
C PRO A 318 -26.75 2.64 8.71
N GLN A 319 -27.72 3.11 8.02
CA GLN A 319 -27.69 3.95 6.80
C GLN A 319 -26.32 3.97 6.08
N THR A 320 -25.75 2.80 5.82
CA THR A 320 -24.36 2.63 5.35
C THR A 320 -24.10 3.34 4.01
N ASN A 321 -25.15 3.48 3.19
CA ASN A 321 -25.08 4.17 1.89
C ASN A 321 -24.82 5.69 2.01
N GLU A 322 -25.12 6.28 3.16
CA GLU A 322 -24.91 7.69 3.47
C GLU A 322 -23.70 7.92 4.37
N SER A 323 -22.95 6.85 4.65
CA SER A 323 -21.77 6.91 5.51
C SER A 323 -20.61 7.65 4.83
N LEU A 324 -19.72 8.24 5.62
CA LEU A 324 -18.49 8.83 5.11
C LEU A 324 -17.66 7.81 4.33
N ALA A 325 -17.64 6.55 4.77
CA ALA A 325 -16.92 5.48 4.08
C ALA A 325 -17.46 5.23 2.66
N GLN A 326 -18.80 5.18 2.48
CA GLN A 326 -19.39 5.05 1.16
C GLN A 326 -19.16 6.28 0.29
N LEU A 327 -19.32 7.47 0.86
CA LEU A 327 -19.09 8.72 0.12
C LEU A 327 -17.63 8.84 -0.35
N LEU A 328 -16.65 8.43 0.46
CA LEU A 328 -15.25 8.37 0.06
C LEU A 328 -15.02 7.33 -1.04
N ALA A 329 -15.63 6.14 -0.94
CA ALA A 329 -15.52 5.11 -1.97
C ALA A 329 -16.07 5.60 -3.32
N ASP A 330 -17.27 6.19 -3.31
CA ASP A 330 -17.92 6.73 -4.52
C ASP A 330 -17.15 7.90 -5.12
N HIS A 331 -16.65 8.82 -4.27
CA HIS A 331 -15.90 9.99 -4.75
C HIS A 331 -14.55 9.61 -5.34
N LEU A 332 -13.78 8.78 -4.64
CA LEU A 332 -12.40 8.44 -5.01
C LEU A 332 -12.32 7.26 -5.97
N GLN A 333 -13.43 6.54 -6.20
CA GLN A 333 -13.51 5.32 -7.02
C GLN A 333 -12.54 4.22 -6.56
N ILE A 334 -12.39 4.07 -5.23
CA ILE A 334 -11.51 3.09 -4.59
C ILE A 334 -12.25 2.37 -3.46
N LYS A 335 -11.69 1.26 -3.01
CA LYS A 335 -12.19 0.53 -1.85
C LYS A 335 -11.94 1.29 -0.55
N VAL A 336 -12.98 1.39 0.29
CA VAL A 336 -12.88 1.92 1.66
C VAL A 336 -13.33 0.86 2.66
N ARG A 337 -12.58 0.67 3.74
CA ARG A 337 -13.01 -0.19 4.85
C ARG A 337 -13.23 0.64 6.10
N ALA A 338 -14.27 0.33 6.85
CA ALA A 338 -14.65 1.09 8.04
C ALA A 338 -15.47 0.25 9.03
N PHE A 339 -15.52 0.70 10.29
CA PHE A 339 -16.41 0.13 11.30
C PHE A 339 -17.79 0.79 11.27
N ILE A 340 -18.83 -0.04 11.39
CA ILE A 340 -20.20 0.42 11.67
C ILE A 340 -20.38 0.63 13.18
N ARG A 341 -19.75 -0.22 14.01
CA ARG A 341 -19.68 -0.07 15.46
C ARG A 341 -18.54 0.86 15.88
N ARG A 342 -18.44 1.14 17.17
CA ARG A 342 -17.24 1.74 17.76
C ARG A 342 -16.03 0.84 17.47
N SER A 343 -14.89 1.43 17.21
CA SER A 343 -13.62 0.73 17.20
C SER A 343 -13.06 0.62 18.61
N ASP A 344 -12.42 -0.50 18.93
CA ASP A 344 -11.83 -0.75 20.24
C ASP A 344 -10.30 -0.73 20.16
N TYR A 345 -9.72 0.29 20.80
CA TYR A 345 -8.28 0.50 20.96
C TYR A 345 -7.76 0.04 22.33
N LYS A 346 -8.61 -0.51 23.22
CA LYS A 346 -8.23 -0.83 24.60
C LYS A 346 -7.02 -1.74 24.72
N ASN A 347 -6.80 -2.58 23.72
CA ASN A 347 -5.73 -3.58 23.72
C ASN A 347 -4.59 -3.25 22.75
N THR A 348 -4.42 -1.98 22.38
CA THR A 348 -3.31 -1.51 21.54
C THR A 348 -1.95 -1.93 22.09
N TRP A 349 -1.79 -1.83 23.42
CA TRP A 349 -0.60 -2.17 24.15
C TRP A 349 -0.77 -3.48 24.91
N GLY A 350 0.24 -4.31 24.90
CA GLY A 350 0.26 -5.56 25.61
C GLY A 350 0.51 -6.78 24.73
N SER A 351 0.92 -7.88 25.34
CA SER A 351 1.07 -9.17 24.68
C SER A 351 -0.32 -9.78 24.40
N PHE A 352 -0.35 -10.81 23.56
CA PHE A 352 -1.56 -11.62 23.34
C PHE A 352 -2.13 -12.15 24.68
N GLU A 353 -1.26 -12.60 25.59
CA GLU A 353 -1.67 -13.11 26.91
C GLU A 353 -2.33 -12.02 27.78
N GLU A 354 -1.76 -10.81 27.80
CA GLU A 354 -2.34 -9.67 28.52
C GLU A 354 -3.72 -9.30 27.99
N ARG A 355 -3.90 -9.37 26.66
CA ARG A 355 -5.22 -9.13 26.04
C ARG A 355 -6.24 -10.20 26.42
N GLN A 356 -5.84 -11.47 26.49
CA GLN A 356 -6.72 -12.54 26.95
C GLN A 356 -7.11 -12.34 28.42
N LEU A 357 -6.18 -11.91 29.27
CA LEU A 357 -6.48 -11.56 30.67
C LEU A 357 -7.49 -10.41 30.76
N GLY A 358 -7.35 -9.37 29.95
CA GLY A 358 -8.30 -8.25 29.89
C GLY A 358 -9.70 -8.70 29.48
N LYS A 359 -9.81 -9.59 28.49
CA LYS A 359 -11.10 -10.18 28.10
C LYS A 359 -11.72 -11.02 29.21
N LEU A 360 -10.96 -11.90 29.83
CA LEU A 360 -11.44 -12.75 30.92
C LEU A 360 -11.85 -11.92 32.13
N CYS A 361 -11.16 -10.81 32.39
CA CYS A 361 -11.57 -9.85 33.43
C CYS A 361 -12.90 -9.18 33.08
N GLY A 362 -13.09 -8.76 31.82
CA GLY A 362 -14.30 -8.04 31.38
C GLY A 362 -15.57 -8.88 31.32
N ILE A 363 -15.47 -10.21 31.21
CA ILE A 363 -16.60 -11.13 31.16
C ILE A 363 -17.16 -11.43 32.58
N SER A 364 -16.32 -11.20 33.60
CA SER A 364 -16.74 -11.50 34.99
C SER A 364 -17.60 -10.39 35.59
N ASN A 365 -18.77 -10.76 36.08
CA ASN A 365 -19.66 -9.83 36.78
C ASN A 365 -19.17 -9.40 38.17
N ASP A 366 -18.20 -10.14 38.73
CA ASP A 366 -17.54 -9.78 40.00
C ASP A 366 -16.05 -9.50 39.76
N MET A 367 -15.74 -8.22 39.58
CA MET A 367 -14.39 -7.75 39.28
C MET A 367 -13.44 -7.81 40.48
N SER A 368 -13.96 -7.80 41.72
CA SER A 368 -13.15 -7.68 42.94
C SER A 368 -12.51 -9.00 43.36
N GLU A 369 -13.15 -10.13 43.15
CA GLU A 369 -12.73 -11.46 43.56
C GLU A 369 -12.07 -12.27 42.41
N ASN A 370 -12.21 -11.82 41.19
CA ASN A 370 -11.75 -12.56 40.02
C ASN A 370 -10.20 -12.59 39.90
N LYS A 371 -9.63 -13.81 39.91
CA LYS A 371 -8.17 -14.02 39.76
C LYS A 371 -7.56 -13.38 38.51
N TRP A 372 -8.33 -13.31 37.40
CA TRP A 372 -7.90 -12.75 36.14
C TRP A 372 -7.81 -11.22 36.22
N CYS A 373 -8.78 -10.59 36.88
CA CYS A 373 -8.76 -9.15 37.12
C CYS A 373 -7.64 -8.75 38.09
N LYS A 374 -7.39 -9.53 39.14
CA LYS A 374 -6.24 -9.32 40.04
C LYS A 374 -4.92 -9.35 39.24
N LYS A 375 -4.73 -10.38 38.43
CA LYS A 375 -3.52 -10.48 37.58
C LYS A 375 -3.41 -9.33 36.54
N TRP A 376 -4.52 -8.96 35.92
CA TRP A 376 -4.58 -7.84 34.99
C TRP A 376 -4.22 -6.51 35.67
N ASN A 377 -4.78 -6.24 36.84
CA ASN A 377 -4.48 -5.04 37.62
C ASN A 377 -3.03 -5.00 38.08
N THR A 378 -2.46 -6.12 38.53
CA THR A 378 -1.04 -6.22 38.88
C THR A 378 -0.16 -5.81 37.69
N LEU A 379 -0.41 -6.32 36.51
CA LEU A 379 0.36 -5.96 35.29
C LEU A 379 0.20 -4.47 34.95
N LYS A 380 -0.98 -3.90 35.11
CA LYS A 380 -1.22 -2.46 34.92
C LYS A 380 -0.44 -1.63 35.93
N ASP A 381 -0.43 -2.04 37.19
CA ASP A 381 0.25 -1.34 38.28
C ASP A 381 1.77 -1.42 38.14
N GLU A 382 2.31 -2.57 37.77
CA GLU A 382 3.73 -2.76 37.44
C GLU A 382 4.17 -1.83 36.30
N ARG A 383 3.38 -1.74 35.24
CA ARG A 383 3.64 -0.79 34.14
C ARG A 383 3.58 0.66 34.61
N SER A 384 2.59 1.02 35.41
CA SER A 384 2.47 2.37 35.96
C SER A 384 3.65 2.72 36.85
N MET A 385 4.15 1.78 37.65
CA MET A 385 5.35 1.98 38.48
C MET A 385 6.62 2.08 37.64
N HIS A 386 6.72 1.28 36.58
CA HIS A 386 7.83 1.36 35.64
C HIS A 386 7.90 2.74 34.97
N HIS A 387 6.76 3.28 34.57
CA HIS A 387 6.64 4.63 34.02
C HIS A 387 7.16 5.72 34.99
N ARG A 388 6.81 5.63 36.25
CA ARG A 388 7.21 6.62 37.24
C ARG A 388 8.69 6.55 37.56
N LYS A 389 9.27 5.36 37.61
CA LYS A 389 10.64 5.11 38.03
C LYS A 389 11.67 5.35 36.92
N TYR A 390 11.35 5.10 35.66
CA TYR A 390 12.33 5.04 34.55
C TYR A 390 12.19 6.13 33.51
N LYS A 391 11.41 7.20 33.73
CA LYS A 391 11.07 8.19 32.70
C LYS A 391 10.60 7.51 31.42
N PHE A 392 9.31 7.36 31.25
CA PHE A 392 8.73 6.73 30.08
C PHE A 392 9.32 7.32 28.80
N THR A 393 10.07 6.53 28.06
CA THR A 393 10.46 6.87 26.72
C THR A 393 9.28 6.52 25.85
N TYR A 394 8.50 7.44 25.37
CA TYR A 394 7.35 7.18 24.48
C TYR A 394 7.72 6.41 23.21
N GLN A 395 8.89 5.82 23.16
CA GLN A 395 9.38 5.03 22.05
C GLN A 395 8.50 3.79 21.87
N THR A 396 7.97 3.63 20.66
CA THR A 396 7.13 2.48 20.32
C THR A 396 7.66 1.79 19.08
N MET A 397 7.64 0.45 19.11
CA MET A 397 7.86 -0.40 17.94
C MET A 397 6.55 -0.69 17.20
N GLY A 398 5.47 -0.05 17.61
CA GLY A 398 4.12 -0.22 17.10
C GLY A 398 3.24 -1.05 18.00
N ALA A 399 1.94 -0.98 17.77
CA ALA A 399 0.94 -1.80 18.43
C ALA A 399 1.09 -3.25 17.98
N ILE A 400 0.98 -4.17 18.93
CA ILE A 400 1.05 -5.61 18.65
C ILE A 400 -0.31 -6.14 18.21
N ASN A 401 -1.37 -5.52 18.68
CA ASN A 401 -2.74 -5.96 18.48
C ASN A 401 -3.49 -5.00 17.55
N PRO A 402 -4.23 -5.52 16.56
CA PRO A 402 -5.01 -4.69 15.67
C PRO A 402 -6.17 -4.03 16.41
N VAL A 403 -6.66 -2.93 15.88
CA VAL A 403 -7.94 -2.34 16.25
C VAL A 403 -9.04 -3.33 15.88
N ILE A 404 -9.97 -3.56 16.79
CA ILE A 404 -11.11 -4.47 16.56
C ILE A 404 -12.45 -3.73 16.68
N SER A 405 -13.53 -4.36 16.20
CA SER A 405 -14.88 -3.87 16.43
C SER A 405 -15.23 -3.98 17.90
N GLY A 406 -15.77 -2.89 18.46
CA GLY A 406 -16.36 -2.88 19.78
C GLY A 406 -17.80 -3.43 19.79
N ASP A 407 -18.45 -3.35 20.96
CA ASP A 407 -19.76 -3.97 21.21
C ASP A 407 -20.93 -3.04 20.87
N THR A 408 -20.71 -1.75 20.73
CA THR A 408 -21.76 -0.74 20.54
C THR A 408 -21.70 -0.05 19.19
N PRO A 409 -22.87 0.32 18.63
CA PRO A 409 -24.22 0.12 19.16
C PRO A 409 -24.70 -1.33 19.06
N ILE A 410 -25.52 -1.74 20.04
CA ILE A 410 -26.13 -3.07 20.08
C ILE A 410 -27.14 -3.18 18.92
N GLY A 411 -27.28 -4.38 18.33
CA GLY A 411 -28.17 -4.63 17.20
C GLY A 411 -27.63 -4.32 15.83
N VAL A 412 -26.43 -3.73 15.75
CA VAL A 412 -25.73 -3.47 14.49
C VAL A 412 -24.64 -4.53 14.29
N PRO A 413 -24.39 -5.01 13.06
CA PRO A 413 -23.32 -5.97 12.81
C PRO A 413 -21.95 -5.45 13.30
N GLY A 414 -21.20 -6.32 13.96
CA GLY A 414 -19.81 -6.07 14.32
C GLY A 414 -18.89 -6.46 13.17
N GLY A 415 -17.67 -5.94 13.17
CA GLY A 415 -16.66 -6.26 12.18
C GLY A 415 -16.17 -5.04 11.42
N TYR A 416 -15.33 -5.30 10.45
CA TYR A 416 -14.72 -4.31 9.57
C TYR A 416 -15.30 -4.52 8.17
N PHE A 417 -16.02 -3.53 7.66
CA PHE A 417 -16.84 -3.64 6.46
C PHE A 417 -16.17 -2.97 5.27
N GLU A 418 -16.38 -3.54 4.10
CA GLU A 418 -15.90 -2.98 2.82
C GLU A 418 -17.01 -2.17 2.15
N PHE A 419 -16.64 -1.00 1.68
CA PHE A 419 -17.44 -0.07 0.90
C PHE A 419 -16.80 0.04 -0.47
N LEU A 420 -17.52 -0.37 -1.49
CA LEU A 420 -17.08 -0.33 -2.88
C LEU A 420 -17.76 0.84 -3.61
N PRO A 421 -17.10 1.43 -4.62
CA PRO A 421 -17.71 2.43 -5.49
C PRO A 421 -18.99 1.90 -6.14
N LYS A 422 -19.99 2.76 -6.28
CA LYS A 422 -21.25 2.48 -6.99
C LYS A 422 -21.21 2.97 -8.43
#